data_d363b711e62ac48a43b364b3ae18991b
#
_entry.id   d363b711e62ac48a43b364b3ae18991b
#
_cell.length_a   1.000
_cell.length_b   1.000
_cell.length_c   1.000
_cell.angle_alpha   90.00
_cell.angle_beta   90.00
_cell.angle_gamma   90.00
#
_symmetry.space_group_name_H-M   'P 1'
#
loop_
_entity.id
_entity.type
_entity.pdbx_description
1 polymer ?
#
loop_
_entity_poly.entity_id
_entity_poly.type
_entity_poly.pdbx_seq_one_letter_code
_entity_poly.pdbx_strand_id
1 'polypeptide(L)'
;MIAISAARIAEAVNGRLAGVPDPDSVTVTSVTADSREVAPGTLFVAKPGETTDGHRFVPQAAAAGAVLHLTEREVLDESGSPYPCVVVEDVVLAMGALASRVVQLLRAEHPVTVVAVTGSVGKTTTKDLLHGIFGAEGPTVAPRNSYNGEVGVPLTVFTATEDTEYLVIEMGATHIGNIRYLCDMVRPDVGAVLCVGSAHAGEFGGVENIARAKGEMVEALTPEGTAVLNDDDARVRAMRERTAARVLSFGEGPEPRDP
;
A
#
# COMPACT_ATOMS: atom_id res chain seq x y z
N MET A 1 13.92 1.75 -1.84
CA MET A 1 13.17 0.57 -2.36
C MET A 1 14.18 -0.51 -2.74
N ILE A 2 13.80 -1.78 -2.67
CA ILE A 2 14.58 -2.88 -3.28
C ILE A 2 14.78 -2.58 -4.77
N ALA A 3 15.98 -2.83 -5.28
CA ALA A 3 16.30 -2.63 -6.68
C ALA A 3 15.58 -3.69 -7.56
N ILE A 4 14.84 -3.25 -8.58
CA ILE A 4 14.07 -4.13 -9.47
C ILE A 4 14.33 -3.73 -10.91
N SER A 5 14.58 -4.72 -11.82
CA SER A 5 14.75 -4.44 -13.24
C SER A 5 13.42 -4.09 -13.93
N ALA A 6 13.49 -3.32 -15.02
CA ALA A 6 12.32 -2.97 -15.83
C ALA A 6 11.59 -4.22 -16.35
N ALA A 7 12.33 -5.29 -16.68
CA ALA A 7 11.75 -6.56 -17.08
C ALA A 7 10.86 -7.16 -15.98
N ARG A 8 11.35 -7.21 -14.73
CA ARG A 8 10.59 -7.73 -13.58
C ARG A 8 9.41 -6.83 -13.19
N ILE A 9 9.55 -5.51 -13.38
CA ILE A 9 8.43 -4.58 -13.17
C ILE A 9 7.34 -4.87 -14.20
N ALA A 10 7.69 -4.94 -15.50
CA ALA A 10 6.72 -5.23 -16.55
C ALA A 10 5.98 -6.57 -16.32
N GLU A 11 6.70 -7.61 -15.90
CA GLU A 11 6.12 -8.89 -15.52
C GLU A 11 5.15 -8.74 -14.34
N ALA A 12 5.56 -8.06 -13.27
CA ALA A 12 4.77 -7.90 -12.05
C ALA A 12 3.44 -7.16 -12.29
N VAL A 13 3.42 -6.20 -13.22
CA VAL A 13 2.25 -5.39 -13.54
C VAL A 13 1.51 -5.87 -14.80
N ASN A 14 1.95 -6.98 -15.43
CA ASN A 14 1.44 -7.47 -16.71
C ASN A 14 1.42 -6.36 -17.77
N GLY A 15 2.48 -5.55 -17.81
CA GLY A 15 2.62 -4.38 -18.68
C GLY A 15 3.50 -4.65 -19.90
N ARG A 16 3.31 -3.83 -20.93
CA ARG A 16 4.12 -3.87 -22.16
C ARG A 16 5.24 -2.83 -22.11
N LEU A 17 6.46 -3.25 -22.31
CA LEU A 17 7.62 -2.35 -22.42
C LEU A 17 7.63 -1.59 -23.75
N ALA A 18 7.95 -0.30 -23.70
CA ALA A 18 8.23 0.53 -24.87
C ALA A 18 9.43 1.46 -24.59
N GLY A 19 10.25 1.71 -25.57
CA GLY A 19 11.46 2.56 -25.43
C GLY A 19 12.56 1.97 -24.53
N VAL A 20 12.53 0.66 -24.23
CA VAL A 20 13.49 -0.04 -23.34
C VAL A 20 14.16 -1.17 -24.12
N PRO A 21 15.33 -0.92 -24.79
CA PRO A 21 15.98 -1.95 -25.62
C PRO A 21 16.51 -3.14 -24.81
N ASP A 22 17.02 -2.89 -23.61
CA ASP A 22 17.53 -3.91 -22.68
C ASP A 22 16.85 -3.76 -21.29
N PRO A 23 15.70 -4.41 -21.08
CA PRO A 23 14.93 -4.25 -19.85
C PRO A 23 15.60 -4.80 -18.59
N ASP A 24 16.54 -5.72 -18.72
CA ASP A 24 17.24 -6.30 -17.58
C ASP A 24 18.34 -5.38 -17.06
N SER A 25 18.90 -4.50 -17.90
CA SER A 25 19.91 -3.51 -17.52
C SER A 25 19.34 -2.27 -16.84
N VAL A 26 18.06 -1.94 -17.07
CA VAL A 26 17.39 -0.79 -16.46
C VAL A 26 16.92 -1.14 -15.05
N THR A 27 17.59 -0.60 -14.05
CA THR A 27 17.29 -0.85 -12.63
C THR A 27 16.57 0.34 -12.01
N VAL A 28 15.42 0.09 -11.42
CA VAL A 28 14.62 1.04 -10.62
C VAL A 28 14.96 0.89 -9.16
N THR A 29 15.23 2.02 -8.47
CA THR A 29 15.59 2.08 -7.03
C THR A 29 14.62 2.92 -6.20
N SER A 30 13.70 3.65 -6.85
CA SER A 30 12.65 4.43 -6.20
C SER A 30 11.41 4.54 -7.07
N VAL A 31 10.27 4.83 -6.47
CA VAL A 31 9.00 5.06 -7.18
C VAL A 31 8.35 6.32 -6.62
N THR A 32 7.87 7.20 -7.49
CA THR A 32 7.04 8.35 -7.11
C THR A 32 5.97 8.65 -8.15
N ALA A 33 4.86 9.23 -7.71
CA ALA A 33 3.83 9.81 -8.58
C ALA A 33 3.91 11.35 -8.65
N ASP A 34 4.90 11.96 -7.98
CA ASP A 34 5.15 13.41 -8.02
C ASP A 34 6.41 13.70 -8.85
N SER A 35 6.25 14.38 -10.00
CA SER A 35 7.37 14.72 -10.88
C SER A 35 8.44 15.62 -10.24
N ARG A 36 8.12 16.27 -9.11
CA ARG A 36 9.04 17.11 -8.34
C ARG A 36 9.96 16.32 -7.41
N GLU A 37 9.59 15.07 -7.09
CA GLU A 37 10.35 14.16 -6.23
C GLU A 37 11.20 13.16 -7.02
N VAL A 38 11.21 13.26 -8.35
CA VAL A 38 11.99 12.39 -9.20
C VAL A 38 13.50 12.60 -8.98
N ALA A 39 14.22 11.50 -8.85
CA ALA A 39 15.67 11.43 -8.72
C ALA A 39 16.24 10.36 -9.69
N PRO A 40 17.55 10.29 -9.92
CA PRO A 40 18.16 9.23 -10.71
C PRO A 40 17.75 7.83 -10.20
N GLY A 41 17.34 6.96 -11.12
CA GLY A 41 16.89 5.60 -10.80
C GLY A 41 15.39 5.48 -10.45
N THR A 42 14.61 6.55 -10.59
CA THR A 42 13.19 6.56 -10.28
C THR A 42 12.33 5.92 -11.37
N LEU A 43 11.34 5.12 -10.97
CA LEU A 43 10.12 4.85 -11.73
C LEU A 43 9.12 5.98 -11.47
N PHE A 44 8.84 6.79 -12.47
CA PHE A 44 7.78 7.80 -12.37
C PHE A 44 6.42 7.21 -12.77
N VAL A 45 5.42 7.35 -11.91
CA VAL A 45 4.05 6.90 -12.17
C VAL A 45 3.23 8.04 -12.76
N ALA A 46 2.89 7.92 -14.03
CA ALA A 46 2.12 8.92 -14.78
C ALA A 46 0.61 8.72 -14.58
N LYS A 47 0.13 8.93 -13.35
CA LYS A 47 -1.26 8.71 -12.98
C LYS A 47 -2.18 9.79 -13.60
N PRO A 48 -3.28 9.42 -14.29
CA PRO A 48 -4.36 10.35 -14.58
C PRO A 48 -4.99 10.88 -13.29
N GLY A 49 -5.12 12.19 -13.18
CA GLY A 49 -5.77 12.85 -12.06
C GLY A 49 -7.06 13.56 -12.53
N GLU A 50 -7.90 13.98 -11.58
CA GLU A 50 -9.16 14.68 -11.88
C GLU A 50 -8.96 15.99 -12.64
N THR A 51 -7.88 16.71 -12.34
CA THR A 51 -7.60 18.03 -12.94
C THR A 51 -6.40 18.02 -13.88
N THR A 52 -5.51 17.04 -13.76
CA THR A 52 -4.25 17.02 -14.52
C THR A 52 -3.84 15.59 -14.83
N ASP A 53 -3.53 15.33 -16.09
CA ASP A 53 -3.02 14.05 -16.56
C ASP A 53 -1.52 13.95 -16.28
N GLY A 54 -1.11 12.96 -15.48
CA GLY A 54 0.29 12.70 -15.10
C GLY A 54 1.22 12.43 -16.27
N HIS A 55 0.70 11.92 -17.40
CA HIS A 55 1.48 11.68 -18.62
C HIS A 55 2.15 12.94 -19.16
N ARG A 56 1.60 14.13 -18.90
CA ARG A 56 2.20 15.42 -19.29
C ARG A 56 3.56 15.69 -18.63
N PHE A 57 3.83 15.03 -17.50
CA PHE A 57 5.04 15.22 -16.71
C PHE A 57 6.14 14.19 -17.04
N VAL A 58 5.88 13.24 -17.94
CA VAL A 58 6.88 12.24 -18.36
C VAL A 58 8.15 12.90 -18.91
N PRO A 59 8.10 13.93 -19.79
CA PRO A 59 9.33 14.60 -20.27
C PRO A 59 10.10 15.25 -19.11
N GLN A 60 9.40 15.91 -18.17
CA GLN A 60 10.02 16.52 -17.00
C GLN A 60 10.67 15.47 -16.09
N ALA A 61 9.96 14.36 -15.83
CA ALA A 61 10.47 13.27 -15.01
C ALA A 61 11.70 12.62 -15.62
N ALA A 62 11.69 12.38 -16.94
CA ALA A 62 12.86 11.87 -17.68
C ALA A 62 14.06 12.81 -17.55
N ALA A 63 13.86 14.11 -17.73
CA ALA A 63 14.90 15.13 -17.57
C ALA A 63 15.45 15.20 -16.14
N ALA A 64 14.62 14.88 -15.12
CA ALA A 64 15.03 14.82 -13.71
C ALA A 64 15.69 13.48 -13.30
N GLY A 65 15.79 12.51 -14.21
CA GLY A 65 16.51 11.25 -13.99
C GLY A 65 15.64 10.01 -13.79
N ALA A 66 14.32 10.08 -14.08
CA ALA A 66 13.51 8.87 -14.15
C ALA A 66 14.05 7.95 -15.22
N VAL A 67 14.31 6.70 -14.84
CA VAL A 67 14.85 5.67 -15.76
C VAL A 67 13.75 4.86 -16.43
N LEU A 68 12.54 4.90 -15.87
CA LEU A 68 11.37 4.19 -16.35
C LEU A 68 10.11 4.96 -15.98
N HIS A 69 9.04 4.80 -16.76
CA HIS A 69 7.73 5.42 -16.52
C HIS A 69 6.65 4.35 -16.52
N LEU A 70 5.73 4.40 -15.56
CA LEU A 70 4.51 3.59 -15.55
C LEU A 70 3.38 4.45 -16.13
N THR A 71 2.80 4.02 -17.25
CA THR A 71 1.91 4.84 -18.08
C THR A 71 0.74 4.02 -18.61
N GLU A 72 -0.37 4.67 -18.99
CA GLU A 72 -1.51 4.01 -19.67
C GLU A 72 -1.41 4.07 -21.20
N ARG A 73 -0.44 4.83 -21.71
CA ARG A 73 -0.13 4.96 -23.13
C ARG A 73 1.33 5.35 -23.34
N GLU A 74 1.85 5.10 -24.51
CA GLU A 74 3.17 5.62 -24.88
C GLU A 74 3.17 7.16 -24.89
N VAL A 75 4.23 7.74 -24.34
CA VAL A 75 4.54 9.17 -24.44
C VAL A 75 5.78 9.30 -25.32
N LEU A 76 5.67 10.08 -26.39
CA LEU A 76 6.74 10.23 -27.36
C LEU A 76 7.56 11.49 -27.05
N ASP A 77 8.87 11.42 -27.33
CA ASP A 77 9.77 12.56 -27.29
C ASP A 77 9.66 13.42 -28.58
N GLU A 78 10.47 14.47 -28.70
CA GLU A 78 10.49 15.36 -29.85
C GLU A 78 10.93 14.66 -31.15
N SER A 79 11.61 13.52 -31.05
CA SER A 79 12.04 12.70 -32.22
C SER A 79 10.95 11.73 -32.67
N GLY A 80 9.87 11.60 -31.91
CA GLY A 80 8.80 10.61 -32.13
C GLY A 80 9.12 9.23 -31.53
N SER A 81 10.19 9.11 -30.73
CA SER A 81 10.54 7.88 -30.03
C SER A 81 9.85 7.80 -28.66
N PRO A 82 9.41 6.61 -28.21
CA PRO A 82 8.77 6.49 -26.89
C PRO A 82 9.81 6.69 -25.77
N TYR A 83 9.43 7.44 -24.72
CA TYR A 83 10.17 7.42 -23.46
C TYR A 83 10.19 6.00 -22.90
N PRO A 84 11.26 5.57 -22.18
CA PRO A 84 11.29 4.27 -21.51
C PRO A 84 10.09 4.09 -20.60
N CYS A 85 9.16 3.19 -20.93
CA CYS A 85 7.93 3.00 -20.15
C CYS A 85 7.44 1.55 -20.12
N VAL A 86 6.69 1.25 -19.09
CA VAL A 86 5.79 0.10 -18.97
C VAL A 86 4.36 0.62 -19.15
N VAL A 87 3.74 0.20 -20.24
CA VAL A 87 2.35 0.57 -20.57
C VAL A 87 1.40 -0.45 -19.99
N VAL A 88 0.43 0.01 -19.21
CA VAL A 88 -0.59 -0.79 -18.52
C VAL A 88 -2.00 -0.25 -18.81
N GLU A 89 -3.04 -1.00 -18.49
CA GLU A 89 -4.42 -0.54 -18.61
C GLU A 89 -4.79 0.52 -17.55
N ASP A 90 -4.34 0.31 -16.31
CA ASP A 90 -4.62 1.17 -15.15
C ASP A 90 -3.35 1.26 -14.29
N VAL A 91 -2.81 2.47 -14.17
CA VAL A 91 -1.56 2.70 -13.41
C VAL A 91 -1.75 2.53 -11.90
N VAL A 92 -2.96 2.75 -11.36
CA VAL A 92 -3.23 2.59 -9.93
C VAL A 92 -3.26 1.11 -9.56
N LEU A 93 -3.94 0.30 -10.37
CA LEU A 93 -3.93 -1.16 -10.20
C LEU A 93 -2.53 -1.74 -10.39
N ALA A 94 -1.78 -1.23 -11.37
CA ALA A 94 -0.40 -1.63 -11.61
C ALA A 94 0.53 -1.26 -10.44
N MET A 95 0.34 -0.10 -9.80
CA MET A 95 1.06 0.25 -8.56
C MET A 95 0.79 -0.77 -7.45
N GLY A 96 -0.46 -1.18 -7.27
CA GLY A 96 -0.84 -2.19 -6.28
C GLY A 96 -0.18 -3.56 -6.57
N ALA A 97 -0.17 -3.99 -7.83
CA ALA A 97 0.48 -5.23 -8.24
C ALA A 97 2.01 -5.17 -8.00
N LEU A 98 2.65 -4.05 -8.34
CA LEU A 98 4.08 -3.83 -8.07
C LEU A 98 4.38 -3.82 -6.56
N ALA A 99 3.54 -3.16 -5.75
CA ALA A 99 3.69 -3.16 -4.29
C ALA A 99 3.57 -4.57 -3.71
N SER A 100 2.60 -5.36 -4.18
CA SER A 100 2.48 -6.78 -3.80
C SER A 100 3.76 -7.57 -4.14
N ARG A 101 4.34 -7.32 -5.33
CA ARG A 101 5.60 -7.95 -5.73
C ARG A 101 6.77 -7.54 -4.83
N VAL A 102 6.85 -6.25 -4.46
CA VAL A 102 7.88 -5.75 -3.51
C VAL A 102 7.77 -6.44 -2.16
N VAL A 103 6.56 -6.56 -1.58
CA VAL A 103 6.36 -7.28 -0.31
C VAL A 103 6.77 -8.76 -0.42
N GLN A 104 6.45 -9.42 -1.54
CA GLN A 104 6.88 -10.81 -1.78
C GLN A 104 8.41 -10.95 -1.84
N LEU A 105 9.10 -10.02 -2.52
CA LEU A 105 10.55 -10.01 -2.60
C LEU A 105 11.18 -9.78 -1.23
N LEU A 106 10.68 -8.81 -0.45
CA LEU A 106 11.12 -8.59 0.93
C LEU A 106 11.03 -9.87 1.76
N ARG A 107 9.87 -10.52 1.75
CA ARG A 107 9.63 -11.75 2.52
C ARG A 107 10.42 -12.96 2.04
N ALA A 108 10.91 -12.95 0.82
CA ALA A 108 11.76 -14.03 0.29
C ALA A 108 13.21 -13.94 0.80
N GLU A 109 13.69 -12.73 1.13
CA GLU A 109 15.07 -12.51 1.58
C GLU A 109 15.20 -12.63 3.11
N HIS A 110 14.20 -12.15 3.87
CA HIS A 110 14.19 -12.19 5.34
C HIS A 110 12.76 -12.03 5.91
N PRO A 111 12.54 -12.36 7.20
CA PRO A 111 11.25 -12.16 7.83
C PRO A 111 10.88 -10.66 7.90
N VAL A 112 9.73 -10.31 7.33
CA VAL A 112 9.14 -8.97 7.45
C VAL A 112 7.77 -9.09 8.08
N THR A 113 7.56 -8.38 9.19
CA THR A 113 6.25 -8.31 9.85
C THR A 113 5.45 -7.13 9.31
N VAL A 114 4.30 -7.42 8.70
CA VAL A 114 3.38 -6.41 8.20
C VAL A 114 2.25 -6.19 9.20
N VAL A 115 2.15 -4.96 9.72
CA VAL A 115 1.11 -4.56 10.68
C VAL A 115 0.18 -3.55 10.02
N ALA A 116 -1.09 -3.91 9.85
CA ALA A 116 -2.09 -3.06 9.24
C ALA A 116 -3.07 -2.51 10.29
N VAL A 117 -3.43 -1.23 10.14
CA VAL A 117 -4.34 -0.53 11.05
C VAL A 117 -5.50 0.09 10.27
N THR A 118 -6.74 -0.17 10.70
CA THR A 118 -7.94 0.52 10.21
C THR A 118 -8.82 1.00 11.36
N GLY A 119 -9.74 1.87 11.05
CA GLY A 119 -10.70 2.45 12.01
C GLY A 119 -11.35 3.70 11.45
N SER A 120 -12.46 4.15 12.02
CA SER A 120 -13.09 5.42 11.64
C SER A 120 -12.26 6.61 12.12
N VAL A 121 -11.65 6.50 13.31
CA VAL A 121 -10.73 7.49 13.89
C VAL A 121 -9.51 6.79 14.49
N GLY A 122 -8.46 7.52 14.79
CA GLY A 122 -7.28 7.03 15.50
C GLY A 122 -6.22 6.33 14.63
N LYS A 123 -6.48 6.04 13.36
CA LYS A 123 -5.55 5.32 12.48
C LYS A 123 -4.16 5.94 12.42
N THR A 124 -4.06 7.21 12.07
CA THR A 124 -2.78 7.91 11.91
C THR A 124 -2.02 8.00 13.24
N THR A 125 -2.70 8.30 14.34
CA THR A 125 -2.07 8.31 15.67
C THR A 125 -1.53 6.94 16.04
N THR A 126 -2.33 5.89 15.85
CA THR A 126 -1.89 4.51 16.13
C THR A 126 -0.71 4.11 15.26
N LYS A 127 -0.75 4.40 13.97
CA LYS A 127 0.35 4.17 13.04
C LYS A 127 1.63 4.89 13.48
N ASP A 128 1.53 6.15 13.94
CA ASP A 128 2.70 6.92 14.42
C ASP A 128 3.28 6.31 15.71
N LEU A 129 2.44 5.86 16.63
CA LEU A 129 2.86 5.15 17.84
C LEU A 129 3.54 3.82 17.51
N LEU A 130 2.96 3.02 16.62
CA LEU A 130 3.53 1.75 16.17
C LEU A 130 4.88 1.96 15.47
N HIS A 131 4.99 3.01 14.63
CA HIS A 131 6.27 3.36 14.01
C HIS A 131 7.36 3.66 15.06
N GLY A 132 7.01 4.38 16.14
CA GLY A 132 7.95 4.66 17.22
C GLY A 132 8.32 3.41 18.02
N ILE A 133 7.36 2.54 18.31
CA ILE A 133 7.58 1.30 19.08
C ILE A 133 8.42 0.32 18.28
N PHE A 134 8.02 -0.01 17.06
CA PHE A 134 8.78 -0.94 16.21
C PHE A 134 10.13 -0.37 15.77
N GLY A 135 10.23 0.95 15.59
CA GLY A 135 11.50 1.61 15.28
C GLY A 135 12.56 1.50 16.39
N ALA A 136 12.15 1.19 17.62
CA ALA A 136 13.07 0.86 18.71
C ALA A 136 13.55 -0.61 18.67
N GLU A 137 12.82 -1.48 17.99
CA GLU A 137 13.14 -2.91 17.85
C GLU A 137 13.93 -3.20 16.57
N GLY A 138 13.66 -2.48 15.45
CA GLY A 138 14.34 -2.69 14.18
C GLY A 138 13.92 -1.71 13.07
N PRO A 139 14.52 -1.84 11.88
CA PRO A 139 14.20 -1.01 10.72
C PRO A 139 12.73 -1.06 10.36
N THR A 140 12.05 0.07 10.52
CA THR A 140 10.59 0.19 10.41
C THR A 140 10.18 1.19 9.34
N VAL A 141 9.29 0.79 8.45
CA VAL A 141 8.64 1.63 7.46
C VAL A 141 7.19 1.89 7.85
N ALA A 142 6.76 3.14 7.77
CA ALA A 142 5.37 3.56 7.99
C ALA A 142 4.99 4.69 7.01
N PRO A 143 3.68 4.88 6.70
CA PRO A 143 3.25 5.89 5.76
C PRO A 143 3.57 7.31 6.25
N ARG A 144 3.99 8.16 5.31
CA ARG A 144 4.03 9.60 5.53
C ARG A 144 2.58 10.13 5.54
N ASN A 145 2.25 10.98 6.51
CA ASN A 145 0.88 11.50 6.64
C ASN A 145 -0.16 10.36 6.67
N SER A 146 -1.32 10.59 6.06
CA SER A 146 -2.42 9.61 5.96
C SER A 146 -2.44 8.92 4.59
N TYR A 147 -1.30 8.38 4.14
CA TYR A 147 -1.21 7.58 2.91
C TYR A 147 -1.83 6.20 3.15
N ASN A 148 -3.17 6.09 3.00
CA ASN A 148 -3.95 4.94 3.46
C ASN A 148 -4.87 4.30 2.41
N GLY A 149 -4.79 4.75 1.15
CA GLY A 149 -5.59 4.23 0.03
C GLY A 149 -4.76 3.60 -1.07
N GLU A 150 -5.40 3.34 -2.21
CA GLU A 150 -4.89 2.60 -3.37
C GLU A 150 -3.62 3.17 -4.00
N VAL A 151 -3.30 4.44 -3.76
CA VAL A 151 -2.05 5.08 -4.17
C VAL A 151 -1.09 5.21 -2.99
N GLY A 152 -1.59 5.57 -1.80
CA GLY A 152 -0.76 5.84 -0.64
C GLY A 152 -0.09 4.59 -0.05
N VAL A 153 -0.80 3.46 -0.03
CA VAL A 153 -0.25 2.18 0.46
C VAL A 153 0.89 1.69 -0.43
N PRO A 154 0.75 1.60 -1.78
CA PRO A 154 1.89 1.31 -2.65
C PRO A 154 3.09 2.23 -2.45
N LEU A 155 2.87 3.55 -2.40
CA LEU A 155 3.96 4.51 -2.19
C LEU A 155 4.69 4.29 -0.85
N THR A 156 3.98 3.86 0.19
CA THR A 156 4.58 3.46 1.47
C THR A 156 5.44 2.20 1.30
N VAL A 157 4.90 1.17 0.66
CA VAL A 157 5.64 -0.08 0.38
C VAL A 157 6.91 0.18 -0.42
N PHE A 158 6.88 1.10 -1.38
CA PHE A 158 8.06 1.46 -2.19
C PHE A 158 9.17 2.18 -1.40
N THR A 159 8.94 2.57 -0.15
CA THR A 159 10.02 3.08 0.71
C THR A 159 10.76 1.98 1.47
N ALA A 160 10.25 0.75 1.47
CA ALA A 160 10.90 -0.38 2.12
C ALA A 160 12.21 -0.77 1.42
N THR A 161 13.19 -1.13 2.22
CA THR A 161 14.53 -1.57 1.79
C THR A 161 14.79 -3.02 2.19
N GLU A 162 15.90 -3.58 1.76
CA GLU A 162 16.33 -4.94 2.13
C GLU A 162 16.49 -5.14 3.65
N ASP A 163 16.72 -4.05 4.40
CA ASP A 163 16.85 -4.11 5.86
C ASP A 163 15.51 -3.97 6.62
N THR A 164 14.38 -3.76 5.90
CA THR A 164 13.09 -3.48 6.55
C THR A 164 12.56 -4.72 7.29
N GLU A 165 12.43 -4.64 8.60
CA GLU A 165 11.90 -5.70 9.45
C GLU A 165 10.40 -5.52 9.75
N TYR A 166 9.94 -4.27 9.85
CA TYR A 166 8.55 -3.93 10.14
C TYR A 166 7.98 -3.00 9.09
N LEU A 167 6.79 -3.36 8.59
CA LEU A 167 6.03 -2.55 7.64
C LEU A 167 4.67 -2.22 8.25
N VAL A 168 4.53 -0.99 8.75
CA VAL A 168 3.27 -0.49 9.32
C VAL A 168 2.45 0.16 8.22
N ILE A 169 1.21 -0.28 8.03
CA ILE A 169 0.31 0.20 6.98
C ILE A 169 -0.97 0.77 7.59
N GLU A 170 -1.29 2.01 7.26
CA GLU A 170 -2.60 2.60 7.55
C GLU A 170 -3.55 2.26 6.41
N MET A 171 -4.75 1.74 6.70
CA MET A 171 -5.75 1.40 5.69
C MET A 171 -7.04 2.18 5.89
N GLY A 172 -7.36 3.02 4.90
CA GLY A 172 -8.62 3.75 4.77
C GLY A 172 -9.58 3.05 3.81
N ALA A 173 -10.87 3.36 3.93
CA ALA A 173 -11.87 2.91 2.98
C ALA A 173 -12.96 3.95 2.81
N THR A 174 -13.51 4.04 1.61
CA THR A 174 -14.70 4.79 1.23
C THR A 174 -15.85 3.86 0.80
N HIS A 175 -15.55 2.60 0.49
CA HIS A 175 -16.55 1.58 0.12
C HIS A 175 -16.08 0.18 0.54
N ILE A 176 -17.00 -0.77 0.52
CA ILE A 176 -16.73 -2.20 0.74
C ILE A 176 -15.82 -2.70 -0.38
N GLY A 177 -14.81 -3.51 -0.03
CA GLY A 177 -13.78 -4.03 -0.94
C GLY A 177 -12.46 -3.28 -0.86
N ASN A 178 -12.41 -2.00 -0.39
CA ASN A 178 -11.15 -1.25 -0.31
C ASN A 178 -10.15 -1.90 0.65
N ILE A 179 -10.56 -2.24 1.87
CA ILE A 179 -9.65 -2.85 2.86
C ILE A 179 -9.19 -4.22 2.36
N ARG A 180 -10.09 -5.01 1.77
CA ARG A 180 -9.74 -6.30 1.18
C ARG A 180 -8.65 -6.15 0.13
N TYR A 181 -8.82 -5.23 -0.82
CA TYR A 181 -7.83 -4.94 -1.86
C TYR A 181 -6.45 -4.57 -1.27
N LEU A 182 -6.43 -3.70 -0.25
CA LEU A 182 -5.18 -3.30 0.40
C LEU A 182 -4.55 -4.46 1.18
N CYS A 183 -5.36 -5.30 1.83
CA CYS A 183 -4.87 -6.50 2.51
C CYS A 183 -4.29 -7.53 1.53
N ASP A 184 -4.95 -7.77 0.41
CA ASP A 184 -4.46 -8.68 -0.64
C ASP A 184 -3.12 -8.21 -1.21
N MET A 185 -2.89 -6.89 -1.26
CA MET A 185 -1.65 -6.28 -1.70
C MET A 185 -0.49 -6.54 -0.72
N VAL A 186 -0.68 -6.31 0.58
CA VAL A 186 0.43 -6.35 1.56
C VAL A 186 0.42 -7.58 2.46
N ARG A 187 -0.68 -8.35 2.50
CA ARG A 187 -0.85 -9.59 3.29
C ARG A 187 -0.43 -9.39 4.74
N PRO A 188 -1.20 -8.63 5.56
CA PRO A 188 -0.79 -8.32 6.92
C PRO A 188 -0.69 -9.57 7.80
N ASP A 189 0.32 -9.59 8.68
CA ASP A 189 0.48 -10.61 9.74
C ASP A 189 -0.32 -10.21 10.97
N VAL A 190 -0.47 -8.89 11.20
CA VAL A 190 -1.26 -8.32 12.27
C VAL A 190 -2.23 -7.29 11.69
N GLY A 191 -3.51 -7.44 11.99
CA GLY A 191 -4.57 -6.52 11.57
C GLY A 191 -5.29 -5.90 12.75
N ALA A 192 -5.17 -4.58 12.94
CA ALA A 192 -5.83 -3.86 14.02
C ALA A 192 -7.08 -3.10 13.54
N VAL A 193 -8.21 -3.29 14.21
CA VAL A 193 -9.44 -2.53 13.97
C VAL A 193 -9.77 -1.70 15.21
N LEU A 194 -9.66 -0.38 15.09
CA LEU A 194 -9.73 0.53 16.23
C LEU A 194 -11.17 0.87 16.65
N CYS A 195 -12.01 1.26 15.69
CA CYS A 195 -13.40 1.62 15.96
C CYS A 195 -14.22 1.72 14.66
N VAL A 196 -15.55 1.66 14.82
CA VAL A 196 -16.55 1.89 13.78
C VAL A 196 -17.42 3.07 14.17
N GLY A 197 -17.08 4.26 13.66
CA GLY A 197 -17.86 5.48 13.86
C GLY A 197 -18.75 5.81 12.66
N SER A 198 -19.43 6.94 12.75
CA SER A 198 -20.33 7.46 11.70
C SER A 198 -19.61 8.32 10.65
N ALA A 199 -18.30 8.52 10.75
CA ALA A 199 -17.53 9.25 9.73
C ALA A 199 -17.68 8.56 8.36
N HIS A 200 -18.00 9.34 7.33
CA HIS A 200 -18.28 8.83 5.97
C HIS A 200 -19.55 7.95 5.84
N ALA A 201 -20.46 7.92 6.82
CA ALA A 201 -21.65 7.09 6.76
C ALA A 201 -22.51 7.36 5.51
N GLY A 202 -22.50 8.58 4.99
CA GLY A 202 -23.19 8.94 3.76
C GLY A 202 -22.63 8.25 2.51
N GLU A 203 -21.32 8.14 2.40
CA GLU A 203 -20.62 7.47 1.28
C GLU A 203 -20.80 5.96 1.34
N PHE A 204 -20.79 5.39 2.54
CA PHE A 204 -20.99 3.95 2.76
C PHE A 204 -22.46 3.49 2.73
N GLY A 205 -23.44 4.42 2.79
CA GLY A 205 -24.85 4.06 2.94
C GLY A 205 -25.22 3.50 4.32
N GLY A 206 -24.44 3.87 5.37
CA GLY A 206 -24.72 3.54 6.74
C GLY A 206 -23.55 2.94 7.53
N VAL A 207 -23.64 2.97 8.86
CA VAL A 207 -22.59 2.52 9.78
C VAL A 207 -22.31 1.01 9.68
N GLU A 208 -23.31 0.21 9.34
CA GLU A 208 -23.15 -1.25 9.20
C GLU A 208 -22.27 -1.60 7.99
N ASN A 209 -22.34 -0.82 6.91
CA ASN A 209 -21.45 -0.98 5.76
C ASN A 209 -20.01 -0.54 6.10
N ILE A 210 -19.84 0.45 6.98
CA ILE A 210 -18.52 0.81 7.52
C ILE A 210 -17.94 -0.35 8.32
N ALA A 211 -18.76 -0.97 9.21
CA ALA A 211 -18.35 -2.14 9.98
C ALA A 211 -18.00 -3.32 9.05
N ARG A 212 -18.79 -3.53 7.99
CA ARG A 212 -18.53 -4.57 7.00
C ARG A 212 -17.20 -4.35 6.29
N ALA A 213 -16.94 -3.14 5.78
CA ALA A 213 -15.71 -2.79 5.10
C ALA A 213 -14.48 -2.93 6.01
N LYS A 214 -14.55 -2.42 7.26
CA LYS A 214 -13.42 -2.54 8.20
C LYS A 214 -13.16 -3.97 8.65
N GLY A 215 -14.17 -4.80 8.73
CA GLY A 215 -14.05 -6.22 9.05
C GLY A 215 -13.35 -7.04 7.96
N GLU A 216 -13.22 -6.53 6.74
CA GLU A 216 -12.40 -7.14 5.68
C GLU A 216 -10.94 -7.31 6.13
N MET A 217 -10.45 -6.44 7.05
CA MET A 217 -9.14 -6.56 7.67
C MET A 217 -8.93 -7.92 8.33
N VAL A 218 -9.87 -8.32 9.19
CA VAL A 218 -9.73 -9.56 9.96
C VAL A 218 -10.03 -10.80 9.12
N GLU A 219 -10.88 -10.67 8.10
CA GLU A 219 -11.16 -11.74 7.13
C GLU A 219 -9.97 -12.06 6.22
N ALA A 220 -9.10 -11.08 6.01
CA ALA A 220 -7.92 -11.23 5.16
C ALA A 220 -6.73 -11.87 5.89
N LEU A 221 -6.78 -11.97 7.22
CA LEU A 221 -5.71 -12.59 8.00
C LEU A 221 -5.71 -14.10 7.82
N THR A 222 -4.51 -14.68 7.77
CA THR A 222 -4.34 -16.13 7.80
C THR A 222 -4.54 -16.67 9.22
N PRO A 223 -4.75 -17.97 9.41
CA PRO A 223 -4.88 -18.57 10.76
C PRO A 223 -3.65 -18.32 11.66
N GLU A 224 -2.47 -18.10 11.08
CA GLU A 224 -1.22 -17.78 11.79
C GLU A 224 -1.12 -16.29 12.16
N GLY A 225 -1.99 -15.46 11.59
CA GLY A 225 -2.04 -14.01 11.83
C GLY A 225 -2.67 -13.66 13.17
N THR A 226 -2.67 -12.37 13.48
CA THR A 226 -3.26 -11.83 14.72
C THR A 226 -4.22 -10.68 14.41
N ALA A 227 -5.48 -10.81 14.84
CA ALA A 227 -6.48 -9.74 14.83
C ALA A 227 -6.45 -9.00 16.17
N VAL A 228 -6.23 -7.69 16.15
CA VAL A 228 -6.26 -6.83 17.35
C VAL A 228 -7.55 -6.00 17.33
N LEU A 229 -8.47 -6.26 18.25
CA LEU A 229 -9.82 -5.74 18.22
C LEU A 229 -10.14 -4.90 19.47
N ASN A 230 -10.78 -3.76 19.26
CA ASN A 230 -11.33 -2.94 20.34
C ASN A 230 -12.58 -3.58 20.92
N ASP A 231 -12.52 -4.03 22.16
CA ASP A 231 -13.62 -4.72 22.84
C ASP A 231 -14.70 -3.74 23.39
N ASP A 232 -14.39 -2.45 23.47
CA ASP A 232 -15.35 -1.40 23.85
C ASP A 232 -16.30 -1.03 22.70
N ASP A 233 -15.95 -1.32 21.45
CA ASP A 233 -16.83 -1.13 20.28
C ASP A 233 -17.53 -2.45 19.94
N ALA A 234 -18.84 -2.52 20.14
CA ALA A 234 -19.64 -3.74 19.91
C ALA A 234 -19.55 -4.26 18.46
N ARG A 235 -19.38 -3.37 17.46
CA ARG A 235 -19.23 -3.76 16.06
C ARG A 235 -17.85 -4.34 15.79
N VAL A 236 -16.81 -3.75 16.40
CA VAL A 236 -15.44 -4.28 16.29
C VAL A 236 -15.34 -5.60 17.03
N ARG A 237 -15.86 -5.68 18.25
CA ARG A 237 -15.89 -6.93 19.04
C ARG A 237 -16.55 -8.09 18.27
N ALA A 238 -17.64 -7.83 17.55
CA ALA A 238 -18.34 -8.85 16.75
C ALA A 238 -17.49 -9.37 15.58
N MET A 239 -16.44 -8.67 15.16
CA MET A 239 -15.57 -9.10 14.03
C MET A 239 -14.73 -10.33 14.38
N ARG A 240 -14.63 -10.71 15.67
CA ARG A 240 -13.93 -11.94 16.08
C ARG A 240 -14.48 -13.21 15.44
N GLU A 241 -15.77 -13.20 15.10
CA GLU A 241 -16.43 -14.33 14.44
C GLU A 241 -16.13 -14.41 12.92
N ARG A 242 -15.47 -13.38 12.38
CA ARG A 242 -15.15 -13.25 10.95
C ARG A 242 -13.72 -13.68 10.60
N THR A 243 -12.94 -14.17 11.57
CA THR A 243 -11.54 -14.56 11.35
C THR A 243 -11.23 -15.91 11.96
N ALA A 244 -10.28 -16.62 11.34
CA ALA A 244 -9.65 -17.80 11.92
C ALA A 244 -8.30 -17.46 12.59
N ALA A 245 -7.86 -16.21 12.52
CA ALA A 245 -6.62 -15.73 13.14
C ALA A 245 -6.78 -15.65 14.67
N ARG A 246 -5.65 -15.64 15.37
CA ARG A 246 -5.65 -15.35 16.82
C ARG A 246 -6.25 -13.98 17.08
N VAL A 247 -7.16 -13.86 18.05
CA VAL A 247 -7.75 -12.57 18.46
C VAL A 247 -7.10 -12.09 19.75
N LEU A 248 -6.58 -10.86 19.71
CA LEU A 248 -6.21 -10.09 20.90
C LEU A 248 -7.22 -8.94 21.05
N SER A 249 -7.68 -8.68 22.27
CA SER A 249 -8.59 -7.57 22.56
C SER A 249 -7.89 -6.48 23.37
N PHE A 250 -8.30 -5.23 23.14
CA PHE A 250 -7.99 -4.10 24.01
C PHE A 250 -9.26 -3.30 24.31
N GLY A 251 -9.29 -2.60 25.45
CA GLY A 251 -10.43 -1.80 25.89
C GLY A 251 -10.26 -1.35 27.33
N GLU A 252 -11.14 -0.44 27.78
CA GLU A 252 -11.23 0.04 29.17
C GLU A 252 -12.15 -0.83 30.06
N GLY A 253 -12.73 -1.90 29.51
CA GLY A 253 -13.64 -2.80 30.19
C GLY A 253 -13.01 -3.53 31.39
N PRO A 254 -13.81 -4.20 32.26
CA PRO A 254 -13.37 -4.70 33.54
C PRO A 254 -12.30 -5.79 33.52
N GLU A 255 -12.01 -6.40 32.41
CA GLU A 255 -10.82 -7.25 32.20
C GLU A 255 -10.51 -7.41 30.71
N PRO A 256 -9.20 -7.32 30.28
CA PRO A 256 -8.81 -7.87 29.00
C PRO A 256 -9.09 -9.37 29.04
N ARG A 257 -9.99 -9.84 28.19
CA ARG A 257 -10.25 -11.28 28.10
C ARG A 257 -9.18 -11.90 27.24
N ASP A 258 -8.13 -12.40 27.91
CA ASP A 258 -7.22 -13.34 27.30
C ASP A 258 -8.00 -14.61 26.89
N PRO A 259 -7.70 -15.17 25.70
CA PRO A 259 -8.35 -16.41 25.25
C PRO A 259 -8.01 -17.62 26.09
#